data_5a585169ac6818aec3c36a718b63f427
#
_entry.id   5a585169ac6818aec3c36a718b63f427
#
_cell.length_a   1.000
_cell.length_b   1.000
_cell.length_c   1.000
_cell.angle_alpha   90.00
_cell.angle_beta   90.00
_cell.angle_gamma   90.00
#
_symmetry.space_group_name_H-M   'P 1'
#
loop_
_entity.id
_entity.type
_entity.pdbx_description
1 polymer ?
#
loop_
_entity_poly.entity_id
_entity_poly.type
_entity_poly.pdbx_seq_one_letter_code
_entity_poly.pdbx_strand_id
1 'polypeptide(L)'
;FLRTGRWARREAEGPWNYGGETAGLHASILPWLKERDIAILGGDAVADAQPSGVAQHNRPIHDMLIPMWGTPTIDNGYYLEVAEVAARLQRWEFMVPWTMMQIPNGTATPFMGLATF
;
A
#
# COMPACT_ATOMS: atom_id res chain seq x y z
N PHE A 1 -1.36 5.63 -4.37
CA PHE A 1 -1.09 5.42 -2.94
C PHE A 1 -2.39 5.45 -2.16
N LEU A 2 -2.54 4.52 -1.21
CA LEU A 2 -3.69 4.39 -0.32
C LEU A 2 -3.29 4.72 1.11
N ARG A 3 -4.05 5.59 1.77
CA ARG A 3 -3.90 5.88 3.19
C ARG A 3 -5.14 5.41 3.95
N THR A 4 -4.98 4.40 4.80
CA THR A 4 -6.08 3.82 5.61
C THR A 4 -6.20 4.42 7.01
N GLY A 5 -5.20 5.21 7.42
CA GLY A 5 -5.12 5.77 8.77
C GLY A 5 -4.38 4.89 9.77
N ARG A 6 -3.68 3.86 9.31
CA ARG A 6 -2.95 2.92 10.18
C ARG A 6 -2.01 3.62 11.17
N TRP A 7 -1.21 4.55 10.68
CA TRP A 7 -0.21 5.20 11.52
C TRP A 7 -0.83 6.13 12.57
N ALA A 8 -1.89 6.85 12.21
CA ALA A 8 -2.64 7.67 13.17
C ALA A 8 -3.27 6.80 14.27
N ARG A 9 -3.83 5.64 13.91
CA ARG A 9 -4.31 4.65 14.89
C ARG A 9 -3.17 4.14 15.78
N ARG A 10 -2.03 3.81 15.17
CA ARG A 10 -0.84 3.33 15.89
C ARG A 10 -0.34 4.34 16.93
N GLU A 11 -0.37 5.62 16.61
CA GLU A 11 0.01 6.70 17.52
C GLU A 11 -1.00 6.86 18.66
N ALA A 12 -2.29 6.75 18.37
CA ALA A 12 -3.35 6.94 19.37
C ALA A 12 -3.53 5.74 20.30
N GLU A 13 -3.47 4.51 19.79
CA GLU A 13 -3.82 3.28 20.49
C GLU A 13 -2.60 2.42 20.87
N GLY A 14 -1.42 2.73 20.32
CA GLY A 14 -0.23 1.89 20.47
C GLY A 14 -0.21 0.67 19.54
N PRO A 15 0.67 -0.31 19.79
CA PRO A 15 0.79 -1.50 18.97
C PRO A 15 -0.41 -2.43 19.12
N TRP A 16 -0.90 -2.97 17.98
CA TRP A 16 -1.91 -4.03 17.95
C TRP A 16 -1.50 -5.13 16.98
N ASN A 17 -2.20 -6.27 17.02
CA ASN A 17 -2.02 -7.33 16.03
C ASN A 17 -2.72 -6.97 14.71
N TYR A 18 -2.06 -6.17 13.88
CA TYR A 18 -2.63 -5.72 12.61
C TYR A 18 -2.75 -6.83 11.55
N GLY A 19 -2.13 -8.00 11.76
CA GLY A 19 -2.27 -9.15 10.86
C GLY A 19 -3.63 -9.84 10.95
N GLY A 20 -4.38 -9.63 12.06
CA GLY A 20 -5.72 -10.17 12.25
C GLY A 20 -6.83 -9.27 11.74
N GLU A 21 -6.69 -7.95 11.97
CA GLU A 21 -7.67 -6.95 11.54
C GLU A 21 -6.96 -5.71 11.02
N THR A 22 -7.07 -5.47 9.72
CA THR A 22 -6.49 -4.27 9.11
C THR A 22 -7.34 -3.75 7.97
N ALA A 23 -7.43 -2.43 7.88
CA ALA A 23 -8.05 -1.79 6.73
C ALA A 23 -7.17 -1.99 5.48
N GLY A 24 -7.80 -2.24 4.35
CA GLY A 24 -7.14 -2.46 3.07
C GLY A 24 -8.18 -2.56 1.96
N LEU A 25 -7.75 -2.99 0.80
CA LEU A 25 -8.61 -3.16 -0.36
C LEU A 25 -9.29 -4.52 -0.36
N HIS A 26 -10.56 -4.57 -0.71
CA HIS A 26 -11.27 -5.80 -1.02
C HIS A 26 -11.01 -6.21 -2.48
N ALA A 27 -11.02 -7.51 -2.78
CA ALA A 27 -10.73 -8.03 -4.13
C ALA A 27 -11.59 -7.44 -5.25
N SER A 28 -12.78 -6.93 -4.94
CA SER A 28 -13.66 -6.27 -5.92
C SER A 28 -13.05 -5.04 -6.60
N ILE A 29 -11.96 -4.48 -6.06
CA ILE A 29 -11.23 -3.36 -6.68
C ILE A 29 -10.36 -3.79 -7.86
N LEU A 30 -10.02 -5.07 -7.97
CA LEU A 30 -9.07 -5.57 -8.98
C LEU A 30 -9.44 -5.19 -10.42
N PRO A 31 -10.69 -5.32 -10.88
CA PRO A 31 -11.05 -4.88 -12.23
C PRO A 31 -10.78 -3.38 -12.46
N TRP A 32 -11.07 -2.55 -11.48
CA TRP A 32 -10.83 -1.11 -11.52
C TRP A 32 -9.34 -0.77 -11.60
N LEU A 33 -8.49 -1.47 -10.82
CA LEU A 33 -7.03 -1.30 -10.86
C LEU A 33 -6.47 -1.73 -12.23
N LYS A 34 -6.97 -2.85 -12.78
CA LYS A 34 -6.56 -3.36 -14.08
C LYS A 34 -6.94 -2.44 -15.23
N GLU A 35 -8.17 -1.92 -15.23
CA GLU A 35 -8.64 -0.96 -16.23
C GLU A 35 -7.76 0.30 -16.28
N ARG A 36 -7.18 0.72 -15.15
CA ARG A 36 -6.30 1.89 -15.04
C ARG A 36 -4.84 1.59 -15.28
N ASP A 37 -4.50 0.36 -15.57
CA ASP A 37 -3.14 -0.09 -15.88
C ASP A 37 -2.10 0.45 -14.88
N ILE A 38 -2.41 0.27 -13.59
CA ILE A 38 -1.55 0.79 -12.52
C ILE A 38 -0.16 0.16 -12.56
N ALA A 39 0.89 0.97 -12.42
CA ALA A 39 2.28 0.52 -12.40
C ALA A 39 2.73 0.02 -11.02
N ILE A 40 2.13 0.51 -9.95
CA ILE A 40 2.45 0.18 -8.56
C ILE A 40 1.26 0.49 -7.65
N LEU A 41 1.09 -0.29 -6.60
CA LEU A 41 0.14 -0.01 -5.52
C LEU A 41 0.90 0.21 -4.21
N GLY A 42 0.74 1.37 -3.60
CA GLY A 42 1.32 1.67 -2.28
C GLY A 42 0.24 1.86 -1.22
N GLY A 43 0.43 1.28 -0.03
CA GLY A 43 -0.46 1.41 1.11
C GLY A 43 0.28 1.69 2.42
N ASP A 44 -0.39 2.37 3.37
CA ASP A 44 0.11 2.58 4.73
C ASP A 44 -0.13 1.38 5.65
N ALA A 45 -0.83 0.36 5.14
CA ALA A 45 -1.03 -0.95 5.75
C ALA A 45 -0.63 -2.04 4.74
N VAL A 46 -1.04 -3.27 4.95
CA VAL A 46 -1.03 -4.31 3.93
C VAL A 46 -2.06 -3.94 2.87
N ALA A 47 -1.77 -4.18 1.59
CA ALA A 47 -2.70 -3.80 0.52
C ALA A 47 -4.09 -4.45 0.68
N ASP A 48 -4.12 -5.70 1.15
CA ASP A 48 -5.37 -6.43 1.41
C ASP A 48 -6.05 -6.03 2.72
N ALA A 49 -7.37 -5.95 2.72
CA ALA A 49 -8.15 -5.95 3.94
C ALA A 49 -7.97 -7.28 4.71
N GLN A 50 -7.96 -7.23 6.03
CA GLN A 50 -7.93 -8.42 6.87
C GLN A 50 -9.10 -8.38 7.89
N PRO A 51 -9.97 -9.40 7.88
CA PRO A 51 -10.03 -10.53 6.94
C PRO A 51 -10.35 -10.09 5.51
N SER A 52 -9.89 -10.86 4.52
CA SER A 52 -10.01 -10.48 3.09
C SER A 52 -11.45 -10.46 2.55
N GLY A 53 -12.36 -11.15 3.22
CA GLY A 53 -13.72 -11.37 2.74
C GLY A 53 -13.83 -12.37 1.56
N VAL A 54 -12.72 -12.94 1.10
CA VAL A 54 -12.67 -13.89 -0.02
C VAL A 54 -12.35 -15.28 0.49
N ALA A 55 -13.25 -16.25 0.23
CA ALA A 55 -13.07 -17.61 0.67
C ALA A 55 -11.75 -18.22 0.16
N GLN A 56 -10.99 -18.84 1.07
CA GLN A 56 -9.70 -19.51 0.79
C GLN A 56 -8.55 -18.60 0.32
N HIS A 57 -8.74 -17.29 0.28
CA HIS A 57 -7.71 -16.33 -0.12
C HIS A 57 -7.50 -15.24 0.95
N ASN A 58 -6.37 -15.30 1.63
CA ASN A 58 -6.06 -14.32 2.67
C ASN A 58 -5.52 -12.99 2.10
N ARG A 59 -4.89 -13.02 0.94
CA ARG A 59 -4.27 -11.85 0.30
C ARG A 59 -4.56 -11.78 -1.20
N PRO A 60 -5.84 -11.71 -1.62
CA PRO A 60 -6.20 -11.73 -3.03
C PRO A 60 -5.64 -10.57 -3.86
N ILE A 61 -5.38 -9.41 -3.25
CA ILE A 61 -4.73 -8.27 -3.93
C ILE A 61 -3.28 -8.61 -4.24
N HIS A 62 -2.52 -9.08 -3.24
CA HIS A 62 -1.13 -9.52 -3.43
C HIS A 62 -1.02 -10.65 -4.46
N ASP A 63 -1.90 -11.66 -4.36
CA ASP A 63 -1.91 -12.81 -5.26
C ASP A 63 -2.13 -12.40 -6.73
N MET A 64 -2.94 -11.36 -6.95
CA MET A 64 -3.18 -10.86 -8.31
C MET A 64 -2.09 -9.88 -8.77
N LEU A 65 -1.69 -8.93 -7.95
CA LEU A 65 -0.76 -7.89 -8.38
C LEU A 65 0.64 -8.46 -8.64
N ILE A 66 1.21 -9.16 -7.67
CA ILE A 66 2.62 -9.56 -7.72
C ILE A 66 2.85 -10.69 -8.74
N PRO A 67 2.35 -11.93 -8.54
CA PRO A 67 2.67 -13.02 -9.44
C PRO A 67 1.89 -12.98 -10.76
N MET A 68 0.65 -12.47 -10.79
CA MET A 68 -0.18 -12.55 -11.98
C MET A 68 -0.02 -11.34 -12.90
N TRP A 69 0.15 -10.14 -12.35
CA TRP A 69 0.28 -8.91 -13.14
C TRP A 69 1.71 -8.36 -13.21
N GLY A 70 2.60 -8.82 -12.34
CA GLY A 70 3.95 -8.26 -12.23
C GLY A 70 3.96 -6.82 -11.68
N THR A 71 2.89 -6.43 -10.98
CA THR A 71 2.73 -5.09 -10.39
C THR A 71 3.25 -5.10 -8.97
N PRO A 72 4.33 -4.37 -8.64
CA PRO A 72 4.86 -4.34 -7.28
C PRO A 72 3.91 -3.64 -6.31
N THR A 73 4.01 -4.04 -5.03
CA THR A 73 3.28 -3.40 -3.93
C THR A 73 4.25 -2.77 -2.92
N ILE A 74 3.82 -1.68 -2.31
CA ILE A 74 4.50 -1.05 -1.17
C ILE A 74 3.56 -1.18 0.02
N ASP A 75 3.95 -1.99 1.00
CA ASP A 75 3.21 -2.14 2.25
C ASP A 75 3.85 -1.31 3.36
N ASN A 76 3.03 -0.89 4.32
CA ASN A 76 3.46 -0.16 5.50
C ASN A 76 4.13 1.20 5.22
N GLY A 77 3.81 1.84 4.11
CA GLY A 77 4.32 3.18 3.80
C GLY A 77 3.87 4.22 4.83
N TYR A 78 4.76 5.12 5.20
CA TYR A 78 4.42 6.25 6.08
C TYR A 78 4.02 7.45 5.24
N TYR A 79 2.71 7.70 5.12
CA TYR A 79 2.16 8.70 4.19
C TYR A 79 1.51 9.90 4.89
N LEU A 80 1.72 10.09 6.19
CA LEU A 80 1.08 11.20 6.91
C LEU A 80 1.53 12.55 6.37
N GLU A 81 2.83 12.78 6.28
CA GLU A 81 3.39 14.05 5.82
C GLU A 81 3.02 14.37 4.37
N VAL A 82 3.15 13.40 3.46
CA VAL A 82 2.79 13.62 2.05
C VAL A 82 1.29 13.88 1.87
N ALA A 83 0.45 13.25 2.69
CA ALA A 83 -0.99 13.50 2.68
C ALA A 83 -1.34 14.92 3.15
N GLU A 84 -0.65 15.44 4.17
CA GLU A 84 -0.81 16.82 4.64
C GLU A 84 -0.38 17.84 3.59
N VAL A 85 0.75 17.60 2.94
CA VAL A 85 1.23 18.47 1.85
C VAL A 85 0.27 18.45 0.67
N ALA A 86 -0.19 17.27 0.24
CA ALA A 86 -1.16 17.10 -0.83
C ALA A 86 -2.47 17.86 -0.53
N ALA A 87 -2.98 17.72 0.70
CA ALA A 87 -4.18 18.41 1.13
C ALA A 87 -4.00 19.95 1.16
N ARG A 88 -2.87 20.43 1.67
CA ARG A 88 -2.56 21.86 1.67
C ARG A 88 -2.45 22.47 0.28
N LEU A 89 -1.83 21.73 -0.66
CA LEU A 89 -1.67 22.15 -2.04
C LEU A 89 -2.90 21.87 -2.91
N GLN A 90 -3.90 21.14 -2.41
CA GLN A 90 -5.03 20.60 -3.18
C GLN A 90 -4.57 19.86 -4.45
N ARG A 91 -3.45 19.13 -4.33
CA ARG A 91 -2.81 18.41 -5.41
C ARG A 91 -2.48 16.98 -4.96
N TRP A 92 -3.00 15.99 -5.68
CA TRP A 92 -2.88 14.57 -5.35
C TRP A 92 -1.95 13.81 -6.31
N GLU A 93 -1.35 14.55 -7.22
CA GLU A 93 -0.40 14.06 -8.21
C GLU A 93 0.98 14.63 -7.91
N PHE A 94 1.98 13.76 -7.84
CA PHE A 94 3.35 14.13 -7.54
C PHE A 94 4.32 13.07 -8.08
N MET A 95 5.55 13.47 -8.33
CA MET A 95 6.62 12.57 -8.70
C MET A 95 7.17 11.88 -7.46
N VAL A 96 7.42 10.56 -7.54
CA VAL A 96 8.04 9.79 -6.45
C VAL A 96 9.23 9.02 -7.00
N PRO A 97 10.42 9.60 -7.06
CA PRO A 97 11.63 8.81 -7.19
C PRO A 97 11.82 7.96 -5.94
N TRP A 98 12.16 6.69 -6.14
CA TRP A 98 12.49 5.80 -5.03
C TRP A 98 13.71 4.96 -5.34
N THR A 99 14.33 4.44 -4.31
CA THR A 99 15.40 3.48 -4.41
C THR A 99 15.10 2.25 -3.59
N MET A 100 15.63 1.13 -4.02
CA MET A 100 15.51 -0.15 -3.31
C MET A 100 16.90 -0.67 -2.96
N MET A 101 17.02 -1.22 -1.77
CA MET A 101 18.24 -1.92 -1.37
C MET A 101 18.36 -3.22 -2.16
N GLN A 102 19.52 -3.45 -2.74
CA GLN A 102 19.82 -4.71 -3.44
C GLN A 102 20.16 -5.79 -2.41
N ILE A 103 19.22 -6.69 -2.16
CA ILE A 103 19.39 -7.81 -1.22
C ILE A 103 19.43 -9.10 -2.03
N PRO A 104 20.58 -9.79 -2.13
CA PRO A 104 20.66 -11.06 -2.85
C PRO A 104 19.62 -12.07 -2.32
N ASN A 105 18.86 -12.68 -3.23
CA ASN A 105 17.76 -13.61 -2.93
C ASN A 105 16.62 -13.01 -2.07
N GLY A 106 16.57 -11.70 -1.87
CA GLY A 106 15.47 -11.03 -1.19
C GLY A 106 14.27 -10.89 -2.10
N THR A 107 13.07 -11.12 -1.56
CA THR A 107 11.78 -10.92 -2.25
C THR A 107 11.13 -9.59 -1.90
N ALA A 108 11.67 -8.88 -0.91
CA ALA A 108 11.23 -7.57 -0.47
C ALA A 108 12.41 -6.74 0.04
N THR A 109 12.24 -5.44 0.06
CA THR A 109 13.26 -4.49 0.51
C THR A 109 12.57 -3.29 1.17
N PRO A 110 13.22 -2.60 2.11
CA PRO A 110 12.73 -1.31 2.58
C PRO A 110 12.54 -0.33 1.42
N PHE A 111 11.43 0.39 1.46
CA PHE A 111 11.11 1.44 0.50
C PHE A 111 11.48 2.80 1.07
N MET A 112 12.16 3.61 0.27
CA MET A 112 12.38 5.00 0.55
C MET A 112 12.05 5.81 -0.70
N GLY A 113 11.01 6.65 -0.61
CA GLY A 113 10.59 7.55 -1.68
C GLY A 113 10.56 9.00 -1.22
N LEU A 114 10.76 9.92 -2.16
CA LEU A 114 10.63 11.35 -1.96
C LEU A 114 9.49 11.89 -2.82
N ALA A 115 8.41 12.40 -2.19
CA ALA A 115 7.33 13.04 -2.94
C ALA A 115 7.73 14.46 -3.36
N THR A 116 7.67 14.74 -4.65
CA THR A 116 7.95 16.06 -5.23
C THR A 116 6.70 16.56 -5.95
N PHE A 117 6.12 17.66 -5.44
CA PHE A 117 4.91 18.30 -5.96
C PHE A 117 5.22 19.35 -7.02
#